data_9d94ede4fbedfdcb53279ce9f3b28d37
#
_entry.id   9d94ede4fbedfdcb53279ce9f3b28d37
#
_cell.length_a   1.000
_cell.length_b   1.000
_cell.length_c   1.000
_cell.angle_alpha   90.00
_cell.angle_beta   90.00
_cell.angle_gamma   90.00
#
_symmetry.space_group_name_H-M   'P 1'
#
loop_
_entity.id
_entity.type
_entity.pdbx_description
1 polymer ?
#
loop_
_entity_poly.entity_id
_entity_poly.type
_entity_poly.pdbx_seq_one_letter_code
_entity_poly.pdbx_strand_id
1 'polypeptide(L)'
;ETRDRMAWRNVDYAPGGLYVADKTLATSGIADGKYYQLAGRRSPENPDRFKVLAPRIGFAWRPFSGERTVLRGGYGVFFDSAEGREIDGAADVYPYVSRGQYQQSIGQPTPLRTTDTLFPSFAAPGVATPAANTFLAVSQSPNPRNPYVQQWSLSVQRQLTGATTLELNYVGNKGTNLLMRRNIAQALPYNPANPLPVAARKPYPNFNVYIDSDWGGRSRYNSFNTKLEHRGRGSLATFAYTWAKSTDSKSAAAGIGASGFNGWQGFLNNHDPERDYGRSDFDVDHRLVGSFVMNLPFGRGEKFAGNASPAVNAVLGGWQVNGIYTWQRGFPITIQARDIGGVLDTFGSNRADIVGDPYPDGFKKSVNAWFDTTAFKQPGFGLFGTSGRNILRGPGVNNVDLSLFKNFDFAKGMKVQFRLESFNALNHTQFTSVQTNVANQGFGVVTGARPGRISSSSTRTRS
;
A
#
# COMPACT_ATOMS: atom_id res chain seq x y z
N GLU A 1 -18.89 25.17 -15.87
CA GLU A 1 -17.67 25.45 -16.65
C GLU A 1 -16.75 24.24 -16.74
N THR A 2 -16.46 23.57 -15.63
CA THR A 2 -15.59 22.38 -15.57
C THR A 2 -16.18 21.18 -16.34
N ARG A 3 -17.49 21.01 -16.33
CA ARG A 3 -18.19 19.90 -16.99
C ARG A 3 -18.04 19.91 -18.51
N ASP A 4 -18.03 21.10 -19.11
CA ASP A 4 -17.97 21.24 -20.57
C ASP A 4 -16.55 21.11 -21.12
N ARG A 5 -15.54 21.09 -20.25
CA ARG A 5 -14.11 21.02 -20.61
C ARG A 5 -13.47 19.64 -20.40
N MET A 6 -14.24 18.64 -19.95
CA MET A 6 -13.70 17.31 -19.71
C MET A 6 -13.38 16.58 -21.00
N ALA A 7 -12.18 16.01 -21.05
CA ALA A 7 -11.78 15.11 -22.10
C ALA A 7 -12.23 13.67 -21.80
N TRP A 8 -12.64 12.94 -22.83
CA TRP A 8 -13.10 11.57 -22.75
C TRP A 8 -12.24 10.66 -23.61
N ARG A 9 -12.05 9.43 -23.18
CA ARG A 9 -11.41 8.42 -24.01
C ARG A 9 -12.35 7.98 -25.13
N ASN A 10 -11.79 7.76 -26.33
CA ASN A 10 -12.49 7.06 -27.39
C ASN A 10 -12.65 5.58 -27.03
N VAL A 11 -13.89 5.11 -26.92
CA VAL A 11 -14.21 3.71 -26.57
C VAL A 11 -13.73 2.72 -27.63
N ASP A 12 -13.70 3.15 -28.89
CA ASP A 12 -13.40 2.27 -30.04
C ASP A 12 -11.90 2.12 -30.31
N TYR A 13 -11.04 2.63 -29.41
CA TYR A 13 -9.58 2.62 -29.58
C TYR A 13 -9.09 3.10 -30.96
N ALA A 14 -9.94 3.83 -31.67
CA ALA A 14 -9.53 4.40 -32.95
C ALA A 14 -8.35 5.33 -32.73
N PRO A 15 -7.29 5.23 -33.54
CA PRO A 15 -6.07 6.00 -33.33
C PRO A 15 -6.42 7.49 -33.34
N GLY A 16 -6.24 8.13 -32.19
CA GLY A 16 -6.27 9.58 -32.08
C GLY A 16 -7.49 10.22 -31.43
N GLY A 17 -8.30 9.52 -30.63
CA GLY A 17 -9.51 10.13 -30.11
C GLY A 17 -9.50 10.56 -28.66
N LEU A 18 -9.29 11.82 -28.37
CA LEU A 18 -9.82 12.49 -27.18
C LEU A 18 -11.21 13.02 -27.51
N TYR A 19 -12.22 12.56 -26.78
CA TYR A 19 -13.53 13.18 -26.87
C TYR A 19 -13.58 14.40 -25.96
N VAL A 20 -14.03 15.54 -26.50
CA VAL A 20 -14.25 16.77 -25.74
C VAL A 20 -15.72 17.12 -25.77
N ALA A 21 -16.21 17.69 -24.67
CA ALA A 21 -17.58 18.17 -24.61
C ALA A 21 -17.77 19.50 -25.37
N ASP A 22 -16.71 20.30 -25.50
CA ASP A 22 -16.75 21.62 -26.10
C ASP A 22 -16.68 21.55 -27.63
N LYS A 23 -17.80 21.96 -28.28
CA LYS A 23 -17.91 22.00 -29.73
C LYS A 23 -16.90 22.96 -30.38
N THR A 24 -16.58 24.06 -29.73
CA THR A 24 -15.63 25.06 -30.22
C THR A 24 -14.27 24.50 -30.42
N LEU A 25 -13.80 23.65 -29.49
CA LEU A 25 -12.53 22.97 -29.59
C LEU A 25 -12.52 21.87 -30.65
N ALA A 26 -13.60 21.10 -30.76
CA ALA A 26 -13.74 20.06 -31.78
C ALA A 26 -13.68 20.62 -33.21
N THR A 27 -14.06 21.87 -33.40
CA THR A 27 -14.16 22.51 -34.72
C THR A 27 -13.09 23.58 -35.00
N SER A 28 -12.32 23.99 -34.01
CA SER A 28 -11.40 25.15 -34.11
C SER A 28 -10.11 24.88 -34.87
N GLY A 29 -9.79 23.62 -35.22
CA GLY A 29 -8.52 23.28 -35.88
C GLY A 29 -7.30 23.37 -34.95
N ILE A 30 -7.46 23.82 -33.71
CA ILE A 30 -6.41 23.90 -32.70
C ILE A 30 -5.88 22.51 -32.35
N ALA A 31 -6.77 21.54 -32.38
CA ALA A 31 -6.41 20.14 -32.47
C ALA A 31 -6.75 19.71 -33.88
N ASP A 32 -5.83 19.12 -34.59
CA ASP A 32 -5.91 18.76 -36.02
C ASP A 32 -7.11 17.86 -36.40
N GLY A 33 -8.23 17.93 -35.67
CA GLY A 33 -9.49 17.17 -35.86
C GLY A 33 -9.35 15.66 -35.66
N LYS A 34 -8.10 15.15 -35.63
CA LYS A 34 -7.82 13.72 -35.44
C LYS A 34 -7.88 13.30 -33.99
N TYR A 35 -7.67 14.23 -33.08
CA TYR A 35 -7.49 13.95 -31.63
C TYR A 35 -8.65 14.40 -30.78
N TYR A 36 -9.56 15.20 -31.32
CA TYR A 36 -10.69 15.76 -30.58
C TYR A 36 -11.99 15.52 -31.33
N GLN A 37 -12.91 14.87 -30.66
CA GLN A 37 -14.25 14.62 -31.17
C GLN A 37 -15.28 15.04 -30.12
N LEU A 38 -16.39 15.62 -30.56
CA LEU A 38 -17.47 15.99 -29.66
C LEU A 38 -18.14 14.74 -29.09
N ALA A 39 -18.10 14.57 -27.79
CA ALA A 39 -18.65 13.39 -27.12
C ALA A 39 -20.20 13.37 -27.09
N GLY A 40 -20.85 14.50 -27.37
CA GLY A 40 -22.31 14.63 -27.24
C GLY A 40 -22.84 14.52 -25.80
N ARG A 41 -21.94 14.40 -24.82
CA ARG A 41 -22.24 14.33 -23.38
C ARG A 41 -21.55 15.48 -22.66
N ARG A 42 -22.24 16.08 -21.70
CA ARG A 42 -21.70 17.19 -20.91
C ARG A 42 -20.96 16.78 -19.65
N SER A 43 -20.98 15.50 -19.27
CA SER A 43 -20.36 15.04 -18.04
C SER A 43 -19.99 13.56 -18.11
N PRO A 44 -18.81 13.18 -17.59
CA PRO A 44 -18.40 11.79 -17.40
C PRO A 44 -19.11 11.11 -16.23
N GLU A 45 -20.04 11.78 -15.59
CA GLU A 45 -20.73 11.25 -14.41
C GLU A 45 -21.44 9.95 -14.74
N ASN A 46 -21.31 8.97 -13.86
CA ASN A 46 -22.08 7.74 -13.93
C ASN A 46 -23.57 8.07 -13.77
N PRO A 47 -24.43 7.80 -14.79
CA PRO A 47 -25.86 8.07 -14.70
C PRO A 47 -26.54 7.27 -13.58
N ASP A 48 -25.94 6.15 -13.18
CA ASP A 48 -26.48 5.27 -12.15
C ASP A 48 -25.89 5.49 -10.76
N ARG A 49 -25.11 6.58 -10.55
CA ARG A 49 -24.44 6.87 -9.27
C ARG A 49 -25.38 6.91 -8.05
N PHE A 50 -26.65 7.23 -8.25
CA PHE A 50 -27.67 7.26 -7.21
C PHE A 50 -28.51 5.97 -7.12
N LYS A 51 -28.35 5.05 -8.09
CA LYS A 51 -29.08 3.78 -8.11
C LYS A 51 -28.27 2.70 -7.40
N VAL A 52 -27.89 2.97 -6.15
CA VAL A 52 -27.05 2.04 -5.36
C VAL A 52 -27.80 1.55 -4.14
N LEU A 53 -27.84 0.25 -3.96
CA LEU A 53 -28.38 -0.38 -2.76
C LEU A 53 -27.19 -0.83 -1.90
N ALA A 54 -27.06 -0.24 -0.71
CA ALA A 54 -26.02 -0.51 0.26
C ALA A 54 -26.57 -1.27 1.48
N PRO A 55 -26.94 -2.56 1.34
CA PRO A 55 -27.49 -3.34 2.43
C PRO A 55 -26.45 -3.53 3.54
N ARG A 56 -26.92 -3.49 4.78
CA ARG A 56 -26.11 -3.81 5.96
C ARG A 56 -26.97 -4.65 6.87
N ILE A 57 -26.44 -5.82 7.25
CA ILE A 57 -27.09 -6.74 8.14
C ILE A 57 -26.11 -7.21 9.21
N GLY A 58 -26.58 -7.41 10.41
CA GLY A 58 -25.76 -7.91 11.50
C GLY A 58 -26.60 -8.62 12.53
N PHE A 59 -25.96 -9.50 13.27
CA PHE A 59 -26.57 -10.20 14.38
C PHE A 59 -25.59 -10.36 15.55
N ALA A 60 -26.16 -10.47 16.75
CA ALA A 60 -25.47 -10.91 17.94
C ALA A 60 -26.37 -11.93 18.65
N TRP A 61 -25.82 -13.10 18.92
CA TRP A 61 -26.57 -14.20 19.49
C TRP A 61 -25.80 -14.88 20.62
N ARG A 62 -26.52 -15.27 21.66
CA ARG A 62 -26.03 -16.08 22.78
C ARG A 62 -26.64 -17.46 22.67
N PRO A 63 -25.93 -18.45 22.08
CA PRO A 63 -26.51 -19.78 21.77
C PRO A 63 -26.76 -20.65 22.98
N PHE A 64 -26.19 -20.34 24.14
CA PHE A 64 -26.29 -21.13 25.34
C PHE A 64 -26.88 -20.32 26.50
N SER A 65 -27.52 -20.99 27.44
CA SER A 65 -28.15 -20.40 28.64
C SER A 65 -27.17 -19.70 29.59
N GLY A 66 -25.85 -19.94 29.45
CA GLY A 66 -24.80 -19.20 30.17
C GLY A 66 -24.28 -18.02 29.35
N GLU A 67 -23.99 -16.87 30.01
CA GLU A 67 -23.52 -15.64 29.35
C GLU A 67 -22.08 -15.72 28.79
N ARG A 68 -21.46 -16.92 28.76
CA ARG A 68 -20.03 -17.12 28.46
C ARG A 68 -19.71 -17.14 26.99
N THR A 69 -20.67 -17.34 26.09
CA THR A 69 -20.44 -17.45 24.65
C THR A 69 -21.32 -16.47 23.89
N VAL A 70 -20.69 -15.69 23.01
CA VAL A 70 -21.39 -14.77 22.13
C VAL A 70 -20.92 -15.01 20.70
N LEU A 71 -21.88 -15.19 19.80
CA LEU A 71 -21.67 -15.22 18.37
C LEU A 71 -22.13 -13.90 17.76
N ARG A 72 -21.28 -13.29 16.93
CA ARG A 72 -21.61 -12.07 16.21
C ARG A 72 -21.25 -12.24 14.73
N GLY A 73 -22.06 -11.67 13.87
CA GLY A 73 -21.76 -11.64 12.45
C GLY A 73 -22.34 -10.41 11.79
N GLY A 74 -21.75 -10.04 10.67
CA GLY A 74 -22.20 -8.90 9.90
C GLY A 74 -21.80 -9.01 8.43
N TYR A 75 -22.59 -8.39 7.60
CA TYR A 75 -22.33 -8.18 6.19
C TYR A 75 -22.78 -6.78 5.79
N GLY A 76 -22.00 -6.10 4.94
CA GLY A 76 -22.36 -4.80 4.44
C GLY A 76 -21.74 -4.50 3.08
N VAL A 77 -22.46 -3.71 2.30
CA VAL A 77 -22.00 -3.14 1.03
C VAL A 77 -21.81 -1.65 1.21
N PHE A 78 -20.63 -1.16 0.83
CA PHE A 78 -20.23 0.23 0.97
C PHE A 78 -19.82 0.75 -0.40
N PHE A 79 -20.50 1.76 -0.87
CA PHE A 79 -20.16 2.43 -2.13
C PHE A 79 -19.29 3.64 -1.86
N ASP A 80 -18.39 3.90 -2.79
CA ASP A 80 -17.60 5.12 -2.84
C ASP A 80 -18.02 5.96 -4.03
N SER A 81 -17.71 7.24 -4.01
CA SER A 81 -17.94 8.16 -5.12
C SER A 81 -16.59 8.54 -5.75
N ALA A 82 -16.61 8.90 -7.03
CA ALA A 82 -15.44 9.50 -7.65
C ALA A 82 -15.04 10.77 -6.89
N GLU A 83 -13.78 10.80 -6.45
CA GLU A 83 -13.24 11.99 -5.78
C GLU A 83 -13.23 13.19 -6.75
N GLY A 84 -13.51 14.38 -6.24
CA GLY A 84 -13.47 15.63 -7.02
C GLY A 84 -12.14 15.83 -7.75
N ARG A 85 -11.03 15.33 -7.19
CA ARG A 85 -9.70 15.35 -7.79
C ARG A 85 -9.61 14.54 -9.09
N GLU A 86 -10.37 13.47 -9.24
CA GLU A 86 -10.42 12.70 -10.50
C GLU A 86 -11.06 13.50 -11.62
N ILE A 87 -12.08 14.28 -11.26
CA ILE A 87 -12.79 15.18 -12.16
C ILE A 87 -11.91 16.37 -12.52
N ASP A 88 -11.23 16.94 -11.52
CA ASP A 88 -10.35 18.09 -11.66
C ASP A 88 -9.13 17.77 -12.54
N GLY A 89 -8.54 16.59 -12.37
CA GLY A 89 -7.45 16.12 -13.22
C GLY A 89 -7.80 16.04 -14.71
N ALA A 90 -9.04 15.73 -15.05
CA ALA A 90 -9.49 15.70 -16.44
C ALA A 90 -9.72 17.10 -17.04
N ALA A 91 -9.95 18.11 -16.20
CA ALA A 91 -10.09 19.50 -16.63
C ALA A 91 -8.74 20.23 -16.76
N ASP A 92 -7.69 19.74 -16.08
CA ASP A 92 -6.36 20.31 -16.04
C ASP A 92 -5.43 19.76 -17.15
N VAL A 93 -5.94 19.73 -18.37
CA VAL A 93 -5.23 19.18 -19.53
C VAL A 93 -5.23 20.15 -20.71
N TYR A 94 -4.26 19.96 -21.62
CA TYR A 94 -4.24 20.66 -22.88
C TYR A 94 -5.54 20.38 -23.68
N PRO A 95 -6.14 21.34 -24.37
CA PRO A 95 -5.68 22.72 -24.59
C PRO A 95 -6.16 23.74 -23.54
N TYR A 96 -6.90 23.32 -22.52
CA TYR A 96 -7.50 24.22 -21.53
C TYR A 96 -6.48 24.80 -20.53
N VAL A 97 -5.46 24.01 -20.22
CA VAL A 97 -4.39 24.40 -19.30
C VAL A 97 -3.04 24.19 -19.97
N SER A 98 -2.22 25.23 -19.99
CA SER A 98 -0.82 25.16 -20.38
C SER A 98 0.06 25.31 -19.14
N ARG A 99 0.93 24.33 -18.89
CA ARG A 99 1.88 24.37 -17.78
C ARG A 99 3.29 24.59 -18.28
N GLY A 100 3.97 25.62 -17.76
CA GLY A 100 5.40 25.82 -17.93
C GLY A 100 6.16 25.35 -16.70
N GLN A 101 7.16 24.49 -16.88
CA GLN A 101 8.06 24.09 -15.81
C GLN A 101 9.46 24.61 -16.11
N TYR A 102 10.05 25.31 -15.16
CA TYR A 102 11.42 25.79 -15.23
C TYR A 102 12.23 25.08 -14.15
N GLN A 103 13.16 24.24 -14.56
CA GLN A 103 13.99 23.48 -13.64
C GLN A 103 15.43 23.94 -13.78
N GLN A 104 16.00 24.40 -12.68
CA GLN A 104 17.40 24.74 -12.59
C GLN A 104 18.19 23.52 -12.10
N SER A 105 19.24 23.15 -12.82
CA SER A 105 20.13 22.09 -12.39
C SER A 105 21.13 22.61 -11.35
N ILE A 106 21.48 21.78 -10.39
CA ILE A 106 22.54 22.08 -9.42
C ILE A 106 23.85 22.33 -10.18
N GLY A 107 24.49 23.47 -9.91
CA GLY A 107 25.75 23.87 -10.56
C GLY A 107 25.60 24.76 -11.80
N GLN A 108 24.41 25.12 -12.22
CA GLN A 108 24.22 26.18 -13.21
C GLN A 108 24.54 27.56 -12.58
N PRO A 109 25.54 28.29 -13.12
CA PRO A 109 25.99 29.56 -12.52
C PRO A 109 25.00 30.71 -12.71
N THR A 110 24.14 30.62 -13.73
CA THR A 110 23.18 31.69 -14.05
C THR A 110 21.76 31.21 -13.71
N PRO A 111 20.99 31.95 -12.89
CA PRO A 111 19.62 31.64 -12.60
C PRO A 111 18.78 31.59 -13.90
N LEU A 112 17.99 30.55 -14.08
CA LEU A 112 17.02 30.46 -15.20
C LEU A 112 15.93 31.54 -15.07
N ARG A 113 15.64 31.96 -13.85
CA ARG A 113 14.65 32.98 -13.52
C ARG A 113 15.15 33.86 -12.38
N THR A 114 14.89 35.14 -12.48
CA THR A 114 15.09 36.13 -11.43
C THR A 114 13.74 36.64 -10.95
N THR A 115 13.71 37.43 -9.90
CA THR A 115 12.48 38.09 -9.42
C THR A 115 11.78 38.90 -10.51
N ASP A 116 12.56 39.50 -11.43
CA ASP A 116 12.04 40.32 -12.53
C ASP A 116 11.49 39.48 -13.69
N THR A 117 11.91 38.21 -13.79
CA THR A 117 11.49 37.30 -14.86
C THR A 117 10.67 36.10 -14.35
N LEU A 118 10.21 36.15 -13.10
CA LEU A 118 9.50 35.07 -12.44
C LEU A 118 8.19 34.69 -13.14
N PHE A 119 7.51 35.68 -13.70
CA PHE A 119 6.24 35.50 -14.40
C PHE A 119 6.41 35.82 -15.91
N PRO A 120 6.87 34.86 -16.71
CA PRO A 120 6.93 35.07 -18.15
C PRO A 120 5.51 35.18 -18.73
N SER A 121 5.39 35.91 -19.82
CA SER A 121 4.15 35.88 -20.61
C SER A 121 3.96 34.45 -21.14
N PHE A 122 2.85 33.84 -20.82
CA PHE A 122 2.45 32.58 -21.43
C PHE A 122 1.76 32.86 -22.78
N ALA A 123 2.09 32.07 -23.79
CA ALA A 123 1.28 32.06 -25.00
C ALA A 123 -0.17 31.70 -24.63
N ALA A 124 -1.12 32.38 -25.23
CA ALA A 124 -2.53 32.08 -25.00
C ALA A 124 -2.79 30.59 -25.31
N PRO A 125 -3.61 29.92 -24.50
CA PRO A 125 -4.00 28.55 -24.79
C PRO A 125 -4.53 28.43 -26.20
N GLY A 126 -4.02 27.51 -26.99
CA GLY A 126 -4.53 27.25 -28.34
C GLY A 126 -3.71 27.78 -29.51
N VAL A 127 -2.59 28.47 -29.28
CA VAL A 127 -1.78 29.05 -30.37
C VAL A 127 -0.58 28.22 -30.76
N ALA A 128 -0.16 27.27 -29.96
CA ALA A 128 0.97 26.39 -30.29
C ALA A 128 0.48 24.99 -30.62
N THR A 129 0.75 24.54 -31.83
CA THR A 129 0.74 23.10 -32.15
C THR A 129 1.87 22.47 -31.35
N PRO A 130 1.58 21.68 -30.32
CA PRO A 130 2.63 21.06 -29.56
C PRO A 130 3.41 20.10 -30.43
N ALA A 131 4.70 20.07 -30.24
CA ALA A 131 5.55 19.06 -30.89
C ALA A 131 5.02 17.66 -30.53
N ALA A 132 5.04 16.75 -31.49
CA ALA A 132 4.64 15.36 -31.27
C ALA A 132 5.32 14.80 -30.02
N ASN A 133 4.56 14.04 -29.22
CA ASN A 133 5.06 13.36 -28.02
C ASN A 133 5.36 14.26 -26.78
N THR A 134 4.75 15.44 -26.68
CA THR A 134 4.98 16.34 -25.54
C THR A 134 3.76 16.47 -24.60
N PHE A 135 2.64 15.85 -24.95
CA PHE A 135 1.40 16.03 -24.19
C PHE A 135 1.25 15.06 -23.02
N LEU A 136 0.74 15.61 -21.93
CA LEU A 136 0.06 14.86 -20.91
C LEU A 136 -1.45 14.98 -21.14
N ALA A 137 -2.13 13.86 -21.28
CA ALA A 137 -3.59 13.81 -21.29
C ALA A 137 -4.10 13.02 -20.08
N VAL A 138 -5.21 13.46 -19.53
CA VAL A 138 -5.96 12.74 -18.50
C VAL A 138 -7.39 12.59 -18.98
N SER A 139 -7.92 11.39 -18.95
CA SER A 139 -9.30 11.11 -19.31
C SER A 139 -9.96 10.20 -18.29
N GLN A 140 -11.27 10.14 -18.39
CA GLN A 140 -12.06 9.16 -17.64
C GLN A 140 -12.69 8.16 -18.61
N SER A 141 -12.81 6.93 -18.17
CA SER A 141 -13.54 5.90 -18.91
C SER A 141 -14.95 6.39 -19.23
N PRO A 142 -15.44 6.23 -20.45
CA PRO A 142 -16.77 6.62 -20.84
C PRO A 142 -17.89 5.83 -20.15
N ASN A 143 -17.52 4.70 -19.51
CA ASN A 143 -18.42 3.86 -18.74
C ASN A 143 -18.00 3.81 -17.27
N PRO A 144 -18.13 4.93 -16.53
CA PRO A 144 -17.80 4.98 -15.12
C PRO A 144 -18.71 4.02 -14.35
N ARG A 145 -18.13 3.29 -13.40
CA ARG A 145 -18.86 2.38 -12.52
C ARG A 145 -18.71 2.83 -11.08
N ASN A 146 -19.71 2.56 -10.26
CA ASN A 146 -19.61 2.82 -8.84
C ASN A 146 -18.63 1.82 -8.21
N PRO A 147 -17.54 2.29 -7.58
CA PRO A 147 -16.70 1.43 -6.77
C PRO A 147 -17.46 1.04 -5.49
N TYR A 148 -17.30 -0.20 -5.08
CA TYR A 148 -17.89 -0.65 -3.84
C TYR A 148 -17.03 -1.71 -3.16
N VAL A 149 -17.20 -1.78 -1.84
CA VAL A 149 -16.56 -2.79 -1.01
C VAL A 149 -17.66 -3.57 -0.28
N GLN A 150 -17.61 -4.88 -0.41
CA GLN A 150 -18.36 -5.81 0.42
C GLN A 150 -17.48 -6.17 1.61
N GLN A 151 -18.07 -6.15 2.81
CA GLN A 151 -17.38 -6.55 4.04
C GLN A 151 -18.24 -7.56 4.78
N TRP A 152 -17.60 -8.57 5.35
CA TRP A 152 -18.25 -9.56 6.19
C TRP A 152 -17.37 -9.97 7.36
N SER A 153 -18.01 -10.34 8.45
CA SER A 153 -17.33 -10.86 9.63
C SER A 153 -18.19 -11.88 10.36
N LEU A 154 -17.51 -12.85 10.97
CA LEU A 154 -18.11 -13.79 11.90
C LEU A 154 -17.17 -13.97 13.09
N SER A 155 -17.64 -13.70 14.29
CA SER A 155 -16.85 -13.84 15.51
C SER A 155 -17.53 -14.71 16.55
N VAL A 156 -16.73 -15.53 17.23
CA VAL A 156 -17.10 -16.29 18.40
C VAL A 156 -16.24 -15.82 19.57
N GLN A 157 -16.86 -15.28 20.58
CA GLN A 157 -16.20 -14.90 21.83
C GLN A 157 -16.67 -15.82 22.94
N ARG A 158 -15.73 -16.44 23.66
CA ARG A 158 -16.03 -17.33 24.78
C ARG A 158 -15.17 -17.01 25.98
N GLN A 159 -15.83 -16.82 27.11
CA GLN A 159 -15.18 -16.77 28.42
C GLN A 159 -14.85 -18.21 28.85
N LEU A 160 -13.57 -18.56 28.83
CA LEU A 160 -13.08 -19.89 29.20
C LEU A 160 -13.09 -20.06 30.73
N THR A 161 -12.63 -19.03 31.44
CA THR A 161 -12.67 -18.94 32.92
C THR A 161 -13.11 -17.55 33.35
N GLY A 162 -13.28 -17.29 34.64
CA GLY A 162 -13.57 -15.94 35.13
C GLY A 162 -12.56 -14.87 34.71
N ALA A 163 -11.32 -15.29 34.37
CA ALA A 163 -10.21 -14.41 34.03
C ALA A 163 -9.77 -14.51 32.58
N THR A 164 -10.25 -15.47 31.80
CA THR A 164 -9.73 -15.78 30.46
C THR A 164 -10.81 -15.78 29.40
N THR A 165 -10.60 -15.01 28.36
CA THR A 165 -11.51 -14.92 27.19
C THR A 165 -10.77 -15.32 25.92
N LEU A 166 -11.41 -16.17 25.12
CA LEU A 166 -10.99 -16.53 23.76
C LEU A 166 -11.93 -15.85 22.75
N GLU A 167 -11.36 -15.24 21.75
CA GLU A 167 -12.07 -14.70 20.60
C GLU A 167 -11.49 -15.29 19.31
N LEU A 168 -12.37 -15.83 18.47
CA LEU A 168 -12.07 -16.30 17.13
C LEU A 168 -12.88 -15.44 16.16
N ASN A 169 -12.22 -14.87 15.15
CA ASN A 169 -12.87 -13.94 14.24
C ASN A 169 -12.41 -14.19 12.80
N TYR A 170 -13.37 -14.44 11.92
CA TYR A 170 -13.16 -14.44 10.48
C TYR A 170 -13.64 -13.11 9.88
N VAL A 171 -12.77 -12.45 9.13
CA VAL A 171 -13.07 -11.19 8.46
C VAL A 171 -12.70 -11.30 7.00
N GLY A 172 -13.58 -10.81 6.15
CA GLY A 172 -13.29 -10.69 4.73
C GLY A 172 -13.81 -9.40 4.14
N ASN A 173 -13.14 -8.96 3.09
CA ASN A 173 -13.66 -7.90 2.24
C ASN A 173 -13.33 -8.16 0.77
N LYS A 174 -14.12 -7.57 -0.12
CA LYS A 174 -13.96 -7.60 -1.56
C LYS A 174 -14.26 -6.23 -2.14
N GLY A 175 -13.25 -5.58 -2.71
CA GLY A 175 -13.39 -4.37 -3.52
C GLY A 175 -13.66 -4.72 -4.97
N THR A 176 -14.60 -4.02 -5.57
CA THR A 176 -15.04 -4.21 -6.96
C THR A 176 -15.19 -2.85 -7.62
N ASN A 177 -14.88 -2.78 -8.91
CA ASN A 177 -14.87 -1.54 -9.69
C ASN A 177 -14.00 -0.43 -9.06
N LEU A 178 -12.87 -0.81 -8.46
CA LEU A 178 -11.97 0.18 -7.87
C LEU A 178 -11.29 0.99 -8.96
N LEU A 179 -11.01 2.25 -8.65
CA LEU A 179 -10.33 3.14 -9.57
C LEU A 179 -8.93 2.64 -9.88
N MET A 180 -8.62 2.56 -11.17
CA MET A 180 -7.29 2.35 -11.71
C MET A 180 -6.92 3.49 -12.64
N ARG A 181 -5.68 3.95 -12.60
CA ARG A 181 -5.14 4.91 -13.56
C ARG A 181 -4.11 4.21 -14.43
N ARG A 182 -4.34 4.20 -15.72
CA ARG A 182 -3.50 3.52 -16.71
C ARG A 182 -2.95 4.51 -17.71
N ASN A 183 -1.67 4.40 -18.04
CA ASN A 183 -1.10 5.14 -19.17
C ASN A 183 -1.36 4.38 -20.46
N ILE A 184 -2.43 4.69 -21.15
CA ILE A 184 -2.80 4.02 -22.40
C ILE A 184 -1.93 4.45 -23.59
N ALA A 185 -1.08 5.46 -23.44
CA ALA A 185 -0.03 5.80 -24.41
C ALA A 185 1.26 5.00 -24.24
N GLN A 186 1.31 4.03 -23.32
CA GLN A 186 2.46 3.14 -23.17
C GLN A 186 2.79 2.45 -24.48
N ALA A 187 4.08 2.35 -24.81
CA ALA A 187 4.53 1.67 -26.02
C ALA A 187 4.18 0.17 -25.99
N LEU A 188 3.75 -0.37 -27.11
CA LEU A 188 3.57 -1.81 -27.28
C LEU A 188 4.91 -2.54 -27.24
N PRO A 189 4.92 -3.84 -26.89
CA PRO A 189 6.14 -4.65 -26.93
C PRO A 189 6.87 -4.58 -28.27
N TYR A 190 8.19 -4.68 -28.23
CA TYR A 190 9.02 -4.75 -29.44
C TYR A 190 8.74 -6.05 -30.20
N ASN A 191 8.58 -5.92 -31.51
CA ASN A 191 8.45 -7.06 -32.40
C ASN A 191 9.68 -7.13 -33.32
N PRO A 192 10.55 -8.13 -33.18
CA PRO A 192 11.75 -8.25 -34.05
C PRO A 192 11.41 -8.48 -35.52
N ALA A 193 10.26 -9.02 -35.86
CA ALA A 193 9.83 -9.18 -37.27
C ALA A 193 9.37 -7.83 -37.89
N ASN A 194 9.05 -6.82 -37.06
CA ASN A 194 8.73 -5.47 -37.50
C ASN A 194 9.35 -4.47 -36.51
N PRO A 195 10.65 -4.17 -36.62
CA PRO A 195 11.42 -3.39 -35.67
C PRO A 195 11.06 -1.90 -35.76
N LEU A 196 10.14 -1.46 -34.90
CA LEU A 196 9.73 -0.07 -34.82
C LEU A 196 10.39 0.64 -33.61
N PRO A 197 10.75 1.92 -33.75
CA PRO A 197 11.19 2.73 -32.61
C PRO A 197 10.06 2.93 -31.60
N VAL A 198 10.41 3.28 -30.35
CA VAL A 198 9.45 3.44 -29.24
C VAL A 198 8.27 4.33 -29.61
N ALA A 199 8.52 5.48 -30.22
CA ALA A 199 7.48 6.42 -30.61
C ALA A 199 6.45 5.81 -31.59
N ALA A 200 6.90 4.98 -32.53
CA ALA A 200 6.02 4.32 -33.49
C ALA A 200 5.26 3.12 -32.90
N ARG A 201 5.68 2.62 -31.73
CA ARG A 201 4.97 1.56 -30.99
C ARG A 201 3.88 2.09 -30.07
N LYS A 202 3.77 3.42 -29.87
CA LYS A 202 2.75 4.02 -29.04
C LYS A 202 1.40 4.06 -29.76
N PRO A 203 0.31 3.56 -29.14
CA PRO A 203 -1.04 3.68 -29.69
C PRO A 203 -1.48 5.13 -29.86
N TYR A 204 -0.95 6.05 -29.06
CA TYR A 204 -1.20 7.48 -29.09
C TYR A 204 0.12 8.24 -29.22
N PRO A 205 0.69 8.36 -30.43
CA PRO A 205 2.06 8.85 -30.63
C PRO A 205 2.26 10.31 -30.25
N ASN A 206 1.19 11.11 -30.20
CA ASN A 206 1.25 12.52 -29.83
C ASN A 206 1.28 12.74 -28.31
N PHE A 207 1.00 11.71 -27.53
CA PHE A 207 1.00 11.81 -26.08
C PHE A 207 2.24 11.13 -25.49
N ASN A 208 2.98 11.86 -24.69
CA ASN A 208 4.02 11.26 -23.87
C ASN A 208 3.40 10.36 -22.81
N VAL A 209 2.38 10.91 -22.14
CA VAL A 209 1.60 10.21 -21.11
C VAL A 209 0.13 10.47 -21.38
N TYR A 210 -0.67 9.43 -21.49
CA TYR A 210 -2.11 9.52 -21.58
C TYR A 210 -2.74 8.66 -20.49
N ILE A 211 -3.18 9.31 -19.43
CA ILE A 211 -3.75 8.65 -18.29
C ILE A 211 -5.26 8.50 -18.45
N ASP A 212 -5.68 7.26 -18.40
CA ASP A 212 -7.09 6.90 -18.40
C ASP A 212 -7.49 6.39 -17.00
N SER A 213 -8.48 7.04 -16.40
CA SER A 213 -9.11 6.60 -15.16
C SER A 213 -10.16 5.55 -15.48
N ASP A 214 -9.91 4.32 -15.06
CA ASP A 214 -10.72 3.14 -15.33
C ASP A 214 -11.22 2.51 -14.01
N TRP A 215 -12.40 1.88 -14.05
CA TRP A 215 -13.09 1.30 -12.90
C TRP A 215 -13.04 -0.23 -12.92
N GLY A 216 -11.93 -0.81 -13.34
CA GLY A 216 -11.72 -2.25 -13.43
C GLY A 216 -10.98 -2.87 -12.25
N GLY A 217 -10.50 -2.06 -11.31
CA GLY A 217 -9.71 -2.51 -10.18
C GLY A 217 -10.49 -3.39 -9.21
N ARG A 218 -9.77 -4.31 -8.58
CA ARG A 218 -10.35 -5.23 -7.59
C ARG A 218 -9.39 -5.51 -6.45
N SER A 219 -9.96 -5.84 -5.29
CA SER A 219 -9.20 -6.30 -4.13
C SER A 219 -9.94 -7.41 -3.41
N ARG A 220 -9.21 -8.22 -2.66
CA ARG A 220 -9.77 -9.25 -1.80
C ARG A 220 -8.88 -9.45 -0.57
N TYR A 221 -9.50 -9.43 0.59
CA TYR A 221 -8.87 -9.75 1.85
C TYR A 221 -9.69 -10.79 2.59
N ASN A 222 -9.01 -11.77 3.17
CA ASN A 222 -9.60 -12.71 4.12
C ASN A 222 -8.61 -12.92 5.26
N SER A 223 -9.12 -13.00 6.48
CA SER A 223 -8.32 -13.30 7.65
C SER A 223 -9.08 -14.15 8.67
N PHE A 224 -8.34 -15.02 9.34
CA PHE A 224 -8.75 -15.68 10.55
C PHE A 224 -7.88 -15.13 11.70
N ASN A 225 -8.54 -14.57 12.70
CA ASN A 225 -7.89 -13.95 13.84
C ASN A 225 -8.27 -14.72 15.12
N THR A 226 -7.26 -15.01 15.93
CA THR A 226 -7.43 -15.59 17.26
C THR A 226 -6.91 -14.61 18.29
N LYS A 227 -7.67 -14.31 19.33
CA LYS A 227 -7.22 -13.52 20.47
C LYS A 227 -7.53 -14.29 21.76
N LEU A 228 -6.52 -14.50 22.57
CA LEU A 228 -6.63 -15.01 23.93
C LEU A 228 -6.24 -13.90 24.89
N GLU A 229 -7.12 -13.53 25.81
CA GLU A 229 -6.87 -12.52 26.81
C GLU A 229 -7.06 -13.11 28.21
N HIS A 230 -6.08 -12.90 29.08
CA HIS A 230 -6.13 -13.26 30.49
C HIS A 230 -5.99 -12.02 31.36
N ARG A 231 -6.92 -11.82 32.30
CA ARG A 231 -6.91 -10.74 33.30
C ARG A 231 -7.02 -11.36 34.67
N GLY A 232 -5.87 -11.62 35.28
CA GLY A 232 -5.77 -12.14 36.63
C GLY A 232 -5.43 -11.05 37.65
N ARG A 233 -5.37 -11.44 38.93
CA ARG A 233 -4.92 -10.55 40.00
C ARG A 233 -3.42 -10.21 39.75
N GLY A 234 -3.15 -8.95 39.41
CA GLY A 234 -1.79 -8.49 39.13
C GLY A 234 -1.18 -8.97 37.82
N SER A 235 -1.98 -9.58 36.91
CA SER A 235 -1.50 -10.03 35.60
C SER A 235 -2.50 -9.71 34.51
N LEU A 236 -1.95 -9.28 33.36
CA LEU A 236 -2.65 -9.12 32.10
C LEU A 236 -1.79 -9.78 31.03
N ALA A 237 -2.36 -10.67 30.24
CA ALA A 237 -1.69 -11.25 29.10
C ALA A 237 -2.63 -11.28 27.88
N THR A 238 -2.10 -10.94 26.73
CA THR A 238 -2.84 -11.01 25.47
C THR A 238 -1.98 -11.75 24.46
N PHE A 239 -2.58 -12.71 23.78
CA PHE A 239 -2.00 -13.42 22.65
C PHE A 239 -2.92 -13.24 21.46
N ALA A 240 -2.39 -12.70 20.36
CA ALA A 240 -3.13 -12.46 19.13
C ALA A 240 -2.40 -13.08 17.94
N TYR A 241 -3.11 -13.90 17.19
CA TYR A 241 -2.61 -14.51 15.96
C TYR A 241 -3.53 -14.18 14.81
N THR A 242 -2.97 -13.77 13.69
CA THR A 242 -3.67 -13.49 12.44
C THR A 242 -3.09 -14.36 11.33
N TRP A 243 -3.97 -15.09 10.66
CA TRP A 243 -3.69 -15.73 9.40
C TRP A 243 -4.51 -15.04 8.32
N ALA A 244 -3.85 -14.44 7.33
CA ALA A 244 -4.50 -13.57 6.36
C ALA A 244 -3.96 -13.74 4.94
N LYS A 245 -4.76 -13.31 3.97
CA LYS A 245 -4.33 -13.13 2.57
C LYS A 245 -4.98 -11.88 2.01
N SER A 246 -4.16 -10.98 1.49
CA SER A 246 -4.58 -9.79 0.75
C SER A 246 -4.09 -9.86 -0.69
N THR A 247 -4.98 -9.59 -1.63
CA THR A 247 -4.68 -9.50 -3.06
C THR A 247 -5.38 -8.28 -3.65
N ASP A 248 -4.75 -7.63 -4.61
CA ASP A 248 -5.32 -6.46 -5.29
C ASP A 248 -4.74 -6.28 -6.70
N SER A 249 -5.40 -5.49 -7.51
CA SER A 249 -4.88 -5.03 -8.79
C SER A 249 -3.73 -4.05 -8.59
N LYS A 250 -3.77 -3.29 -7.45
CA LYS A 250 -2.77 -2.30 -7.08
C LYS A 250 -2.91 -1.92 -5.62
N SER A 251 -1.80 -1.86 -4.89
CA SER A 251 -1.80 -1.62 -3.44
C SER A 251 -1.73 -0.15 -3.05
N ALA A 252 -1.21 0.72 -3.90
CA ALA A 252 -1.17 2.15 -3.62
C ALA A 252 -2.47 2.83 -4.04
N ALA A 253 -2.99 3.69 -3.19
CA ALA A 253 -4.06 4.59 -3.56
C ALA A 253 -3.61 5.50 -4.70
N ALA A 254 -4.44 5.65 -5.73
CA ALA A 254 -4.17 6.58 -6.81
C ALA A 254 -4.05 8.00 -6.23
N GLY A 255 -2.85 8.54 -6.18
CA GLY A 255 -2.64 9.97 -6.08
C GLY A 255 -2.75 10.66 -4.74
N ILE A 256 -2.61 9.98 -3.61
CA ILE A 256 -2.42 10.65 -2.30
C ILE A 256 -0.93 10.93 -2.07
N GLY A 257 -0.32 11.67 -2.96
CA GLY A 257 1.00 12.27 -2.76
C GLY A 257 0.89 13.77 -2.96
N ALA A 258 1.44 14.56 -2.05
CA ALA A 258 1.32 16.01 -2.00
C ALA A 258 1.90 16.78 -3.21
N SER A 259 2.33 16.11 -4.25
CA SER A 259 2.94 16.71 -5.43
C SER A 259 2.53 16.00 -6.71
N GLY A 260 1.35 16.30 -7.21
CA GLY A 260 0.96 15.95 -8.57
C GLY A 260 1.06 14.45 -8.89
N PHE A 261 1.77 14.10 -9.92
CA PHE A 261 1.89 12.74 -10.46
C PHE A 261 2.80 11.79 -9.68
N ASN A 262 3.45 12.20 -8.59
CA ASN A 262 4.49 11.44 -7.88
C ASN A 262 3.98 10.25 -7.03
N GLY A 263 2.68 9.98 -7.00
CA GLY A 263 2.11 8.83 -6.29
C GLY A 263 1.68 7.68 -7.22
N TRP A 264 2.02 7.73 -8.49
CA TRP A 264 1.61 6.74 -9.46
C TRP A 264 2.53 5.54 -9.45
N GLN A 265 2.00 4.42 -9.02
CA GLN A 265 2.59 3.15 -9.39
C GLN A 265 2.02 2.76 -10.76
N GLY A 266 2.83 2.79 -11.82
CA GLY A 266 2.45 2.30 -13.13
C GLY A 266 2.13 0.80 -13.11
N PHE A 267 1.27 0.34 -13.97
CA PHE A 267 1.17 -1.08 -14.30
C PHE A 267 2.40 -1.51 -15.09
N LEU A 268 2.78 -2.77 -14.97
CA LEU A 268 3.82 -3.32 -15.83
C LEU A 268 3.42 -3.14 -17.30
N ASN A 269 2.21 -3.56 -17.62
CA ASN A 269 1.60 -3.40 -18.92
C ASN A 269 0.23 -2.73 -18.77
N ASN A 270 0.14 -1.45 -19.13
CA ASN A 270 -1.11 -0.71 -19.04
C ASN A 270 -2.19 -1.20 -20.02
N HIS A 271 -1.80 -1.98 -21.05
CA HIS A 271 -2.73 -2.61 -21.99
C HIS A 271 -3.29 -3.93 -21.45
N ASP A 272 -2.62 -4.53 -20.44
CA ASP A 272 -3.05 -5.75 -19.77
C ASP A 272 -2.83 -5.63 -18.24
N PRO A 273 -3.69 -4.86 -17.54
CA PRO A 273 -3.54 -4.61 -16.10
C PRO A 273 -3.80 -5.85 -15.24
N GLU A 274 -4.41 -6.90 -15.79
CA GLU A 274 -4.66 -8.15 -15.05
C GLU A 274 -3.36 -8.86 -14.64
N ARG A 275 -2.28 -8.66 -15.37
CA ARG A 275 -0.94 -9.17 -15.00
C ARG A 275 -0.42 -8.60 -13.67
N ASP A 276 -0.98 -7.49 -13.21
CA ASP A 276 -0.62 -6.87 -11.94
C ASP A 276 -1.48 -7.36 -10.76
N TYR A 277 -2.54 -8.12 -11.03
CA TYR A 277 -3.31 -8.72 -9.95
C TYR A 277 -2.48 -9.77 -9.20
N GLY A 278 -2.22 -9.50 -7.95
CA GLY A 278 -1.36 -10.34 -7.14
C GLY A 278 -1.52 -10.05 -5.65
N ARG A 279 -0.58 -10.52 -4.83
CA ARG A 279 -0.53 -10.18 -3.40
C ARG A 279 -0.37 -8.68 -3.23
N SER A 280 -1.08 -8.10 -2.27
CA SER A 280 -0.92 -6.69 -1.88
C SER A 280 0.48 -6.46 -1.32
N ASP A 281 1.06 -5.27 -1.54
CA ASP A 281 2.40 -4.93 -1.06
C ASP A 281 2.53 -5.03 0.47
N PHE A 282 1.41 -4.86 1.17
CA PHE A 282 1.28 -4.95 2.63
C PHE A 282 0.73 -6.31 3.11
N ASP A 283 0.63 -7.32 2.25
CA ASP A 283 0.13 -8.65 2.63
C ASP A 283 1.07 -9.33 3.64
N VAL A 284 0.53 -9.65 4.80
CA VAL A 284 1.21 -10.46 5.84
C VAL A 284 0.34 -11.66 6.13
N ASP A 285 0.77 -12.83 5.65
CA ASP A 285 -0.03 -14.05 5.77
C ASP A 285 -0.06 -14.64 7.18
N HIS A 286 0.97 -14.38 8.00
CA HIS A 286 1.01 -14.83 9.39
C HIS A 286 1.61 -13.74 10.28
N ARG A 287 0.90 -13.38 11.32
CA ARG A 287 1.37 -12.46 12.37
C ARG A 287 0.95 -12.97 13.73
N LEU A 288 1.91 -12.97 14.66
CA LEU A 288 1.72 -13.32 16.05
C LEU A 288 2.21 -12.18 16.94
N VAL A 289 1.38 -11.76 17.88
CA VAL A 289 1.75 -10.78 18.90
C VAL A 289 1.33 -11.32 20.26
N GLY A 290 2.29 -11.45 21.16
CA GLY A 290 2.04 -11.73 22.57
C GLY A 290 2.46 -10.54 23.41
N SER A 291 1.65 -10.14 24.38
CA SER A 291 2.02 -9.12 25.37
C SER A 291 1.59 -9.54 26.76
N PHE A 292 2.40 -9.19 27.75
CA PHE A 292 2.04 -9.43 29.13
C PHE A 292 2.55 -8.31 30.03
N VAL A 293 1.82 -8.14 31.11
CA VAL A 293 2.17 -7.35 32.30
C VAL A 293 1.92 -8.23 33.51
N MET A 294 2.92 -8.45 34.33
CA MET A 294 2.82 -9.33 35.47
C MET A 294 3.52 -8.71 36.70
N ASN A 295 2.74 -8.46 37.73
CA ASN A 295 3.29 -8.18 39.06
C ASN A 295 3.85 -9.47 39.64
N LEU A 296 5.10 -9.46 40.04
CA LEU A 296 5.70 -10.65 40.67
C LEU A 296 5.09 -10.87 42.05
N PRO A 297 4.70 -12.11 42.37
CA PRO A 297 3.98 -12.43 43.62
C PRO A 297 4.94 -12.51 44.82
N PHE A 298 5.86 -11.57 44.95
CA PHE A 298 6.81 -11.46 46.02
C PHE A 298 6.59 -10.20 46.86
N GLY A 299 6.74 -10.30 48.16
CA GLY A 299 6.64 -9.17 49.08
C GLY A 299 5.48 -9.25 50.05
N ARG A 300 5.32 -8.20 50.83
CA ARG A 300 4.32 -8.13 51.92
C ARG A 300 2.87 -8.23 51.39
N GLY A 301 2.10 -9.18 51.89
CA GLY A 301 0.76 -9.46 51.43
C GLY A 301 0.66 -10.25 50.11
N GLU A 302 1.79 -10.64 49.51
CA GLU A 302 1.85 -11.47 48.32
C GLU A 302 2.04 -12.96 48.67
N LYS A 303 1.97 -13.83 47.63
CA LYS A 303 2.07 -15.30 47.82
C LYS A 303 3.39 -15.73 48.43
N PHE A 304 4.48 -15.08 48.06
CA PHE A 304 5.83 -15.37 48.56
C PHE A 304 6.38 -14.19 49.35
N ALA A 305 6.98 -14.48 50.48
CA ALA A 305 7.44 -13.49 51.48
C ALA A 305 6.34 -12.56 51.99
N GLY A 306 5.10 -13.06 52.18
CA GLY A 306 3.94 -12.27 52.58
C GLY A 306 4.07 -11.57 53.93
N ASN A 307 4.89 -12.12 54.85
CA ASN A 307 5.21 -11.55 56.17
C ASN A 307 6.56 -10.82 56.23
N ALA A 308 7.10 -10.41 55.06
CA ALA A 308 8.36 -9.72 54.96
C ALA A 308 8.41 -8.44 55.80
N SER A 309 9.53 -8.18 56.49
CA SER A 309 9.77 -6.89 57.14
C SER A 309 9.80 -5.75 56.08
N PRO A 310 9.62 -4.50 56.49
CA PRO A 310 9.64 -3.36 55.56
C PRO A 310 10.93 -3.32 54.70
N ALA A 311 12.10 -3.61 55.34
CA ALA A 311 13.37 -3.64 54.63
C ALA A 311 13.45 -4.77 53.58
N VAL A 312 13.01 -5.98 53.94
CA VAL A 312 12.97 -7.12 53.01
C VAL A 312 11.92 -6.86 51.90
N ASN A 313 10.79 -6.28 52.23
CA ASN A 313 9.77 -5.92 51.23
C ASN A 313 10.27 -4.83 50.28
N ALA A 314 11.06 -3.87 50.73
CA ALA A 314 11.67 -2.87 49.84
C ALA A 314 12.57 -3.50 48.77
N VAL A 315 13.17 -4.67 49.03
CA VAL A 315 13.98 -5.39 48.04
C VAL A 315 13.15 -6.35 47.21
N LEU A 316 12.34 -7.21 47.84
CA LEU A 316 11.62 -8.31 47.18
C LEU A 316 10.28 -7.94 46.60
N GLY A 317 9.53 -6.97 47.19
CA GLY A 317 8.20 -6.59 46.77
C GLY A 317 8.18 -5.57 45.61
N GLY A 318 7.02 -5.33 45.02
CA GLY A 318 6.78 -4.24 44.04
C GLY A 318 7.46 -4.42 42.67
N TRP A 319 7.88 -5.62 42.33
CA TRP A 319 8.45 -5.93 41.01
C TRP A 319 7.32 -6.21 40.00
N GLN A 320 7.51 -5.70 38.78
CA GLN A 320 6.63 -5.96 37.63
C GLN A 320 7.48 -6.27 36.41
N VAL A 321 7.15 -7.35 35.72
CA VAL A 321 7.75 -7.73 34.44
C VAL A 321 6.74 -7.51 33.33
N ASN A 322 7.17 -6.85 32.26
CA ASN A 322 6.36 -6.65 31.08
C ASN A 322 7.11 -7.15 29.85
N GLY A 323 6.38 -7.62 28.86
CA GLY A 323 6.98 -8.07 27.63
C GLY A 323 6.06 -7.98 26.45
N ILE A 324 6.64 -7.77 25.27
CA ILE A 324 5.98 -7.84 23.98
C ILE A 324 6.80 -8.73 23.07
N TYR A 325 6.18 -9.78 22.55
CA TYR A 325 6.72 -10.61 21.50
C TYR A 325 6.00 -10.32 20.19
N THR A 326 6.72 -10.07 19.13
CA THR A 326 6.18 -9.86 17.78
C THR A 326 6.88 -10.79 16.80
N TRP A 327 6.10 -11.63 16.16
CA TRP A 327 6.54 -12.41 15.00
C TRP A 327 5.61 -12.17 13.82
N GLN A 328 6.17 -11.93 12.62
CA GLN A 328 5.41 -11.88 11.39
C GLN A 328 6.27 -12.31 10.20
N ARG A 329 5.61 -12.87 9.19
CA ARG A 329 6.24 -13.12 7.90
C ARG A 329 6.54 -11.83 7.17
N GLY A 330 7.55 -11.86 6.30
CA GLY A 330 7.96 -10.70 5.53
C GLY A 330 6.89 -10.25 4.54
N PHE A 331 6.94 -8.97 4.19
CA PHE A 331 6.13 -8.41 3.11
C PHE A 331 6.48 -9.04 1.77
N PRO A 332 5.55 -9.11 0.83
CA PRO A 332 5.84 -9.53 -0.53
C PRO A 332 6.85 -8.62 -1.21
N ILE A 333 7.65 -9.21 -2.10
CA ILE A 333 8.60 -8.48 -2.93
C ILE A 333 8.46 -8.90 -4.41
N THR A 334 8.59 -7.90 -5.27
CA THR A 334 8.60 -8.06 -6.73
C THR A 334 10.02 -8.04 -7.24
N ILE A 335 10.36 -8.96 -8.11
CA ILE A 335 11.68 -9.00 -8.76
C ILE A 335 11.66 -8.08 -9.97
N GLN A 336 12.52 -7.07 -9.93
CA GLN A 336 12.61 -6.00 -10.90
C GLN A 336 13.71 -6.26 -11.94
N ALA A 337 13.58 -5.60 -13.09
CA ALA A 337 14.56 -5.57 -14.15
C ALA A 337 14.66 -4.18 -14.76
N ARG A 338 15.70 -3.93 -15.55
CA ARG A 338 15.80 -2.69 -16.33
C ARG A 338 14.85 -2.72 -17.50
N ASP A 339 14.37 -1.55 -17.90
CA ASP A 339 13.74 -1.38 -19.20
C ASP A 339 14.80 -1.22 -20.27
N ILE A 340 14.92 -2.24 -21.12
CA ILE A 340 15.81 -2.24 -22.27
C ILE A 340 14.94 -2.13 -23.51
N GLY A 341 14.96 -0.98 -24.18
CA GLY A 341 14.17 -0.76 -25.40
C GLY A 341 12.85 -0.02 -25.20
N GLY A 342 12.65 0.61 -24.03
CA GLY A 342 11.61 1.61 -23.80
C GLY A 342 10.20 1.06 -23.95
N VAL A 343 9.88 -0.03 -23.27
CA VAL A 343 8.51 -0.58 -23.23
C VAL A 343 7.72 -0.04 -22.05
N LEU A 344 8.41 0.41 -21.00
CA LEU A 344 7.76 1.00 -19.83
C LEU A 344 7.32 2.44 -20.08
N ASP A 345 6.37 2.86 -19.30
CA ASP A 345 6.10 4.27 -19.13
C ASP A 345 7.00 4.89 -18.03
N THR A 346 6.86 6.19 -17.82
CA THR A 346 7.64 6.97 -16.83
C THR A 346 7.42 6.49 -15.38
N PHE A 347 6.43 5.67 -15.11
CA PHE A 347 5.93 5.36 -13.76
C PHE A 347 6.10 3.89 -13.36
N GLY A 348 6.56 3.03 -14.25
CA GLY A 348 6.71 1.59 -14.03
C GLY A 348 8.15 1.15 -13.86
N SER A 349 8.36 0.04 -13.18
CA SER A 349 9.58 -0.75 -13.22
C SER A 349 9.30 -2.06 -13.95
N ASN A 350 10.21 -2.46 -14.85
CA ASN A 350 10.09 -3.77 -15.49
C ASN A 350 10.28 -4.87 -14.43
N ARG A 351 9.69 -6.02 -14.68
CA ARG A 351 9.92 -7.21 -13.88
C ARG A 351 10.93 -8.11 -14.57
N ALA A 352 11.59 -8.96 -13.81
CA ALA A 352 12.44 -9.98 -14.38
C ALA A 352 11.61 -11.07 -15.08
N ASP A 353 12.22 -11.76 -16.01
CA ASP A 353 11.70 -13.06 -16.44
C ASP A 353 11.93 -14.08 -15.33
N ILE A 354 10.96 -14.93 -15.07
CA ILE A 354 11.14 -16.11 -14.24
C ILE A 354 11.46 -17.31 -15.15
N VAL A 355 12.58 -17.97 -14.87
CA VAL A 355 13.11 -19.07 -15.70
C VAL A 355 13.37 -20.34 -14.89
N GLY A 356 13.18 -20.31 -13.59
CA GLY A 356 13.37 -21.44 -12.70
C GLY A 356 12.60 -21.27 -11.39
N ASP A 357 12.78 -22.22 -10.47
CA ASP A 357 12.22 -22.13 -9.13
C ASP A 357 13.11 -21.24 -8.24
N PRO A 358 12.57 -20.18 -7.63
CA PRO A 358 13.32 -19.34 -6.67
C PRO A 358 13.75 -20.05 -5.38
N TYR A 359 13.18 -21.21 -5.11
CA TYR A 359 13.47 -22.02 -3.93
C TYR A 359 13.56 -23.51 -4.27
N PRO A 360 14.52 -23.90 -5.12
CA PRO A 360 14.67 -25.30 -5.50
C PRO A 360 15.00 -26.18 -4.30
N ASP A 361 14.79 -27.49 -4.44
CA ASP A 361 15.07 -28.46 -3.39
C ASP A 361 16.52 -28.31 -2.89
N GLY A 362 16.66 -28.26 -1.56
CA GLY A 362 17.96 -28.06 -0.91
C GLY A 362 18.44 -26.61 -0.82
N PHE A 363 17.74 -25.64 -1.40
CA PHE A 363 18.10 -24.22 -1.27
C PHE A 363 18.01 -23.74 0.20
N LYS A 364 19.09 -23.13 0.69
CA LYS A 364 19.14 -22.55 2.04
C LYS A 364 19.23 -21.03 1.97
N LYS A 365 18.19 -20.37 2.45
CA LYS A 365 18.19 -18.90 2.58
C LYS A 365 19.34 -18.43 3.47
N SER A 366 20.01 -17.38 3.02
CA SER A 366 21.03 -16.67 3.77
C SER A 366 20.97 -15.16 3.51
N VAL A 367 21.76 -14.39 4.22
CA VAL A 367 21.88 -12.94 3.98
C VAL A 367 22.48 -12.63 2.61
N ASN A 368 23.29 -13.54 2.05
CA ASN A 368 23.93 -13.39 0.75
C ASN A 368 23.10 -14.01 -0.39
N ALA A 369 22.09 -14.81 -0.10
CA ALA A 369 21.21 -15.45 -1.06
C ALA A 369 19.82 -15.65 -0.43
N TRP A 370 18.95 -14.67 -0.61
CA TRP A 370 17.58 -14.71 -0.07
C TRP A 370 16.66 -15.63 -0.88
N PHE A 371 16.95 -15.78 -2.14
CA PHE A 371 16.34 -16.71 -3.09
C PHE A 371 17.40 -17.12 -4.13
N ASP A 372 17.11 -18.14 -4.93
CA ASP A 372 18.00 -18.52 -6.04
C ASP A 372 17.91 -17.46 -7.15
N THR A 373 18.99 -16.73 -7.33
CA THR A 373 19.09 -15.64 -8.30
C THR A 373 19.10 -16.14 -9.75
N THR A 374 19.47 -17.40 -9.99
CA THR A 374 19.47 -18.01 -11.32
C THR A 374 18.07 -18.27 -11.86
N ALA A 375 17.08 -18.30 -10.97
CA ALA A 375 15.67 -18.41 -11.34
C ALA A 375 15.13 -17.18 -12.09
N PHE A 376 15.92 -16.10 -12.16
CA PHE A 376 15.49 -14.84 -12.78
C PHE A 376 16.51 -14.33 -13.78
N LYS A 377 16.03 -13.69 -14.83
CA LYS A 377 16.88 -13.01 -15.81
C LYS A 377 16.28 -11.70 -16.29
N GLN A 378 17.12 -10.87 -16.90
CA GLN A 378 16.71 -9.65 -17.57
C GLN A 378 15.84 -10.00 -18.79
N PRO A 379 14.66 -9.37 -18.96
CA PRO A 379 13.83 -9.53 -20.16
C PRO A 379 14.56 -9.08 -21.43
N GLY A 380 14.13 -9.61 -22.55
CA GLY A 380 14.62 -9.22 -23.86
C GLY A 380 14.33 -7.75 -24.19
N PHE A 381 14.99 -7.24 -25.23
CA PHE A 381 14.86 -5.86 -25.69
C PHE A 381 13.38 -5.50 -25.98
N GLY A 382 12.88 -4.47 -25.34
CA GLY A 382 11.52 -3.96 -25.53
C GLY A 382 10.41 -4.93 -25.10
N LEU A 383 10.70 -5.88 -24.20
CA LEU A 383 9.74 -6.85 -23.70
C LEU A 383 9.44 -6.62 -22.20
N PHE A 384 8.24 -6.96 -21.80
CA PHE A 384 7.84 -7.05 -20.39
C PHE A 384 8.30 -8.37 -19.81
N GLY A 385 8.84 -8.34 -18.60
CA GLY A 385 9.21 -9.56 -17.87
C GLY A 385 8.02 -10.43 -17.53
N THR A 386 8.27 -11.72 -17.38
CA THR A 386 7.23 -12.74 -17.19
C THR A 386 6.86 -12.98 -15.73
N SER A 387 7.67 -12.52 -14.76
CA SER A 387 7.36 -12.73 -13.35
C SER A 387 6.13 -11.95 -12.90
N GLY A 388 5.38 -12.52 -11.97
CA GLY A 388 4.24 -11.87 -11.34
C GLY A 388 4.66 -10.77 -10.36
N ARG A 389 3.69 -9.94 -9.95
CA ARG A 389 3.85 -8.99 -8.84
C ARG A 389 3.87 -9.74 -7.51
N ASN A 390 4.80 -9.38 -6.61
CA ASN A 390 4.81 -9.84 -5.22
C ASN A 390 4.87 -11.37 -5.06
N ILE A 391 5.66 -12.03 -5.90
CA ILE A 391 5.75 -13.50 -5.92
C ILE A 391 6.64 -14.08 -4.82
N LEU A 392 7.57 -13.29 -4.27
CA LEU A 392 8.45 -13.72 -3.19
C LEU A 392 8.13 -13.00 -1.88
N ARG A 393 8.76 -13.46 -0.78
CA ARG A 393 8.68 -12.84 0.54
C ARG A 393 10.03 -12.29 0.97
N GLY A 394 10.04 -11.04 1.39
CA GLY A 394 11.16 -10.40 2.07
C GLY A 394 11.36 -10.91 3.49
N PRO A 395 12.27 -10.30 4.26
CA PRO A 395 12.51 -10.62 5.65
C PRO A 395 11.29 -10.36 6.53
N GLY A 396 11.07 -11.24 7.50
CA GLY A 396 10.05 -11.11 8.53
C GLY A 396 10.57 -10.38 9.78
N VAL A 397 9.72 -10.33 10.79
CA VAL A 397 10.06 -9.80 12.12
C VAL A 397 9.99 -10.91 13.14
N ASN A 398 10.97 -10.96 14.05
CA ASN A 398 10.97 -11.83 15.23
C ASN A 398 11.64 -11.05 16.38
N ASN A 399 10.81 -10.35 17.16
CA ASN A 399 11.28 -9.39 18.15
C ASN A 399 10.71 -9.65 19.53
N VAL A 400 11.54 -9.48 20.57
CA VAL A 400 11.13 -9.52 21.97
C VAL A 400 11.57 -8.23 22.64
N ASP A 401 10.60 -7.48 23.18
CA ASP A 401 10.83 -6.32 24.03
C ASP A 401 10.49 -6.70 25.47
N LEU A 402 11.36 -6.41 26.43
CA LEU A 402 11.18 -6.71 27.84
C LEU A 402 11.38 -5.48 28.69
N SER A 403 10.62 -5.40 29.78
CA SER A 403 10.77 -4.34 30.77
C SER A 403 10.66 -4.91 32.18
N LEU A 404 11.50 -4.42 33.06
CA LEU A 404 11.47 -4.71 34.50
C LEU A 404 11.23 -3.41 35.26
N PHE A 405 10.16 -3.37 36.04
CA PHE A 405 9.81 -2.22 36.86
C PHE A 405 9.91 -2.58 38.33
N LYS A 406 10.38 -1.63 39.12
CA LYS A 406 10.42 -1.69 40.56
C LYS A 406 9.65 -0.52 41.15
N ASN A 407 8.60 -0.79 41.88
CA ASN A 407 7.74 0.19 42.53
C ASN A 407 8.11 0.32 44.00
N PHE A 408 8.22 1.53 44.48
CA PHE A 408 8.36 1.90 45.87
C PHE A 408 7.17 2.78 46.27
N ASP A 409 6.42 2.36 47.25
CA ASP A 409 5.36 3.13 47.82
C ASP A 409 5.89 3.82 49.10
N PHE A 410 5.82 5.14 49.12
CA PHE A 410 6.23 5.96 50.25
C PHE A 410 5.02 6.49 51.00
N ALA A 411 5.24 7.00 52.23
CA ALA A 411 4.18 7.65 53.01
C ALA A 411 3.55 8.84 52.22
N LYS A 412 2.30 9.15 52.50
CA LYS A 412 1.54 10.24 51.85
C LYS A 412 1.17 9.99 50.36
N GLY A 413 1.12 8.74 49.92
CA GLY A 413 0.68 8.40 48.53
C GLY A 413 1.72 8.59 47.45
N MET A 414 2.91 9.04 47.77
CA MET A 414 4.02 9.20 46.83
C MET A 414 4.52 7.83 46.36
N LYS A 415 4.67 7.68 45.04
CA LYS A 415 5.20 6.45 44.42
C LYS A 415 6.42 6.78 43.56
N VAL A 416 7.47 5.99 43.72
CA VAL A 416 8.66 6.04 42.86
C VAL A 416 8.76 4.71 42.09
N GLN A 417 8.91 4.79 40.79
CA GLN A 417 9.08 3.64 39.92
C GLN A 417 10.39 3.75 39.14
N PHE A 418 11.25 2.76 39.36
CA PHE A 418 12.41 2.53 38.49
C PHE A 418 12.02 1.60 37.36
N ARG A 419 12.51 1.90 36.15
CA ARG A 419 12.25 1.15 34.94
C ARG A 419 13.56 0.79 34.25
N LEU A 420 13.68 -0.47 33.88
CA LEU A 420 14.68 -0.98 32.96
C LEU A 420 13.93 -1.52 31.76
N GLU A 421 14.20 -0.99 30.57
CA GLU A 421 13.53 -1.34 29.33
C GLU A 421 14.57 -1.79 28.31
N SER A 422 14.31 -2.90 27.64
CA SER A 422 15.18 -3.47 26.62
C SER A 422 14.36 -3.80 25.38
N PHE A 423 14.59 -3.06 24.31
CA PHE A 423 14.03 -3.31 23.00
C PHE A 423 14.93 -4.27 22.24
N ASN A 424 14.35 -5.21 21.52
CA ASN A 424 15.06 -6.32 20.91
C ASN A 424 15.97 -7.02 21.94
N ALA A 425 15.38 -7.40 23.08
CA ALA A 425 16.08 -7.91 24.26
C ALA A 425 17.00 -9.12 23.96
N LEU A 426 16.63 -9.95 22.99
CA LEU A 426 17.40 -11.11 22.54
C LEU A 426 18.49 -10.74 21.52
N ASN A 427 18.59 -9.46 21.13
CA ASN A 427 19.52 -8.95 20.11
C ASN A 427 19.46 -9.74 18.79
N HIS A 428 18.25 -10.13 18.39
CA HIS A 428 18.04 -10.82 17.14
C HIS A 428 18.08 -9.84 15.97
N THR A 429 18.88 -10.09 14.93
CA THR A 429 18.97 -9.21 13.77
C THR A 429 17.65 -9.21 12.98
N GLN A 430 17.04 -8.04 12.83
CA GLN A 430 15.80 -7.84 12.09
C GLN A 430 16.14 -7.29 10.71
N PHE A 431 16.22 -8.13 9.70
CA PHE A 431 16.45 -7.70 8.32
C PHE A 431 15.23 -6.95 7.77
N THR A 432 15.45 -6.00 6.85
CA THR A 432 14.38 -5.11 6.34
C THR A 432 14.21 -5.17 4.84
N SER A 433 15.28 -5.34 4.09
CA SER A 433 15.26 -5.23 2.62
C SER A 433 16.19 -6.23 1.95
N VAL A 434 15.85 -6.56 0.71
CA VAL A 434 16.64 -7.43 -0.19
C VAL A 434 16.79 -6.70 -1.51
N GLN A 435 17.96 -6.80 -2.15
CA GLN A 435 18.14 -6.28 -3.51
C GLN A 435 17.33 -7.12 -4.50
N THR A 436 16.34 -6.50 -5.12
CA THR A 436 15.36 -7.18 -5.98
C THR A 436 15.55 -6.94 -7.48
N ASN A 437 16.47 -6.07 -7.89
CA ASN A 437 16.69 -5.79 -9.30
C ASN A 437 17.81 -6.66 -9.87
N VAL A 438 17.48 -7.48 -10.88
CA VAL A 438 18.42 -8.44 -11.51
C VAL A 438 19.64 -7.77 -12.13
N ALA A 439 19.56 -6.49 -12.49
CA ALA A 439 20.65 -5.75 -13.11
C ALA A 439 21.58 -5.07 -12.10
N ASN A 440 21.27 -5.12 -10.82
CA ASN A 440 22.05 -4.47 -9.79
C ASN A 440 23.02 -5.45 -9.13
N GLN A 441 24.19 -4.94 -8.75
CA GLN A 441 25.14 -5.69 -7.93
C GLN A 441 24.47 -6.11 -6.61
N GLY A 442 24.73 -7.32 -6.15
CA GLY A 442 24.15 -7.85 -4.92
C GLY A 442 22.67 -8.29 -5.08
N PHE A 443 22.21 -8.56 -6.29
CA PHE A 443 20.89 -9.14 -6.51
C PHE A 443 20.67 -10.37 -5.63
N GLY A 444 19.56 -10.42 -4.89
CA GLY A 444 19.23 -11.47 -3.92
C GLY A 444 19.88 -11.30 -2.54
N VAL A 445 20.75 -10.31 -2.34
CA VAL A 445 21.42 -10.05 -1.05
C VAL A 445 20.54 -9.19 -0.15
N VAL A 446 20.58 -9.44 1.16
CA VAL A 446 19.95 -8.59 2.16
C VAL A 446 20.71 -7.28 2.28
N THR A 447 20.02 -6.15 2.15
CA THR A 447 20.63 -4.81 2.07
C THR A 447 20.35 -3.93 3.29
N GLY A 448 19.52 -4.37 4.23
CA GLY A 448 19.18 -3.56 5.39
C GLY A 448 18.81 -4.39 6.61
N ALA A 449 19.07 -3.81 7.77
CA ALA A 449 18.66 -4.32 9.07
C ALA A 449 18.20 -3.18 9.98
N ARG A 450 17.32 -3.47 10.92
CA ARG A 450 16.93 -2.53 11.99
C ARG A 450 18.06 -2.40 13.00
N PRO A 451 18.08 -1.33 13.81
CA PRO A 451 19.02 -1.20 14.91
C PRO A 451 19.01 -2.44 15.82
N GLY A 452 20.17 -2.77 16.38
CA GLY A 452 20.31 -3.84 17.37
C GLY A 452 19.58 -3.49 18.67
N ARG A 453 19.86 -4.29 19.73
CA ARG A 453 19.27 -4.07 21.05
C ARG A 453 19.55 -2.67 21.58
N ILE A 454 18.49 -2.03 22.08
CA ILE A 454 18.57 -0.74 22.79
C ILE A 454 18.05 -0.97 24.20
N SER A 455 18.81 -0.59 25.22
CA SER A 455 18.40 -0.65 26.63
C SER A 455 18.45 0.74 27.23
N SER A 456 17.43 1.09 28.02
CA SER A 456 17.34 2.36 28.73
C SER A 456 16.88 2.15 30.17
N SER A 457 17.24 3.06 31.05
CA SER A 457 16.75 3.13 32.42
C SER A 457 16.16 4.50 32.69
N SER A 458 15.07 4.56 33.45
CA SER A 458 14.43 5.80 33.83
C SER A 458 13.78 5.69 35.22
N THR A 459 13.62 6.85 35.87
CA THR A 459 12.92 6.97 37.16
C THR A 459 11.72 7.86 36.96
N ARG A 460 10.55 7.44 37.46
CA ARG A 460 9.32 8.23 37.43
C ARG A 460 8.77 8.40 38.84
N THR A 461 8.49 9.63 39.22
CA THR A 461 7.78 9.97 40.47
C THR A 461 6.33 10.33 40.15
N ARG A 462 5.41 9.89 40.99
CA ARG A 462 4.01 10.34 40.99
C ARG A 462 3.67 10.81 42.39
N SER A 463 3.15 11.98 42.50
CA SER A 463 2.56 12.55 43.68
C SER A 463 1.07 12.26 43.72
#